data_4f7c2ec82ee7c236446aa714d924e21a
#
_entry.id   4f7c2ec82ee7c236446aa714d924e21a
#
_cell.length_a   1.000
_cell.length_b   1.000
_cell.length_c   1.000
_cell.angle_alpha   90.00
_cell.angle_beta   90.00
_cell.angle_gamma   90.00
#
_symmetry.space_group_name_H-M   'P 1'
#
loop_
_entity.id
_entity.type
_entity.pdbx_description
1 polymer ?
#
loop_
_entity_poly.entity_id
_entity_poly.type
_entity_poly.pdbx_seq_one_letter_code
_entity_poly.pdbx_strand_id
1 'polypeptide(L)'
;MANHVSALKRARQTITRTEVNRANRSRVRTSLRALREALAKGDVKAAQEQYRETVSTLDKSVQKGILHDNTASRYKSRLSARLKALATAKA
;
A
#
# COMPACT_ATOMS: atom_id res chain seq x y z
N MET A 1 4.05 11.05 39.96
CA MET A 1 4.21 9.58 39.87
C MET A 1 3.30 8.96 38.84
N ALA A 2 2.00 9.25 38.87
CA ALA A 2 1.05 8.76 37.85
C ALA A 2 1.45 9.18 36.43
N ASN A 3 1.99 10.40 36.26
CA ASN A 3 2.45 10.92 34.96
C ASN A 3 3.61 10.14 34.38
N HIS A 4 4.49 9.59 35.24
CA HIS A 4 5.64 8.78 34.82
C HIS A 4 5.18 7.47 34.17
N VAL A 5 4.24 6.78 34.79
CA VAL A 5 3.70 5.52 34.29
C VAL A 5 2.99 5.74 32.95
N SER A 6 2.20 6.80 32.84
CA SER A 6 1.50 7.18 31.61
C SER A 6 2.49 7.50 30.47
N ALA A 7 3.56 8.23 30.78
CA ALA A 7 4.58 8.59 29.79
C ALA A 7 5.30 7.34 29.25
N LEU A 8 5.65 6.40 30.12
CA LEU A 8 6.27 5.15 29.72
C LEU A 8 5.33 4.30 28.86
N LYS A 9 4.06 4.23 29.24
CA LYS A 9 3.05 3.50 28.47
C LYS A 9 2.88 4.10 27.08
N ARG A 10 2.78 5.44 26.97
CA ARG A 10 2.69 6.15 25.70
C ARG A 10 3.92 5.90 24.82
N ALA A 11 5.12 5.94 25.41
CA ALA A 11 6.35 5.66 24.71
C ALA A 11 6.35 4.25 24.11
N ARG A 12 5.92 3.24 24.88
CA ARG A 12 5.80 1.86 24.40
C ARG A 12 4.79 1.74 23.27
N GLN A 13 3.62 2.38 23.41
CA GLN A 13 2.60 2.38 22.37
C GLN A 13 3.09 3.05 21.09
N THR A 14 3.83 4.15 21.22
CA THR A 14 4.41 4.85 20.07
C THR A 14 5.42 3.97 19.33
N ILE A 15 6.29 3.28 20.05
CA ILE A 15 7.25 2.34 19.46
C ILE A 15 6.53 1.23 18.72
N THR A 16 5.54 0.61 19.34
CA THR A 16 4.73 -0.47 18.72
C THR A 16 4.03 0.02 17.48
N ARG A 17 3.38 1.20 17.53
CA ARG A 17 2.70 1.79 16.38
C ARG A 17 3.67 2.11 15.25
N THR A 18 4.86 2.63 15.58
CA THR A 18 5.88 2.94 14.59
C THR A 18 6.35 1.68 13.87
N GLU A 19 6.57 0.59 14.59
CA GLU A 19 6.95 -0.69 14.01
C GLU A 19 5.87 -1.25 13.08
N VAL A 20 4.62 -1.25 13.53
CA VAL A 20 3.47 -1.71 12.73
C VAL A 20 3.31 -0.85 11.48
N ASN A 21 3.40 0.48 11.61
CA ASN A 21 3.27 1.39 10.48
C ASN A 21 4.41 1.20 9.48
N ARG A 22 5.63 0.97 9.95
CA ARG A 22 6.78 0.70 9.10
C ARG A 22 6.58 -0.59 8.30
N ALA A 23 6.12 -1.66 8.96
CA ALA A 23 5.82 -2.93 8.31
C ALA A 23 4.73 -2.77 7.26
N ASN A 24 3.67 -2.03 7.56
CA ASN A 24 2.57 -1.78 6.64
C ASN A 24 3.01 -0.93 5.43
N ARG A 25 3.84 0.08 5.64
CA ARG A 25 4.42 0.88 4.55
C ARG A 25 5.29 0.01 3.65
N SER A 26 6.06 -0.89 4.23
CA SER A 26 6.89 -1.84 3.49
C SER A 26 6.03 -2.74 2.61
N ARG A 27 4.90 -3.22 3.12
CA ARG A 27 3.95 -4.04 2.34
C ARG A 27 3.39 -3.26 1.15
N VAL A 28 3.03 -2.00 1.34
CA VAL A 28 2.54 -1.14 0.26
C VAL A 28 3.61 -0.98 -0.82
N ARG A 29 4.84 -0.69 -0.44
CA ARG A 29 5.95 -0.55 -1.39
C ARG A 29 6.21 -1.83 -2.16
N THR A 30 6.17 -2.97 -1.46
CA THR A 30 6.37 -4.28 -2.07
C THR A 30 5.28 -4.58 -3.09
N SER A 31 4.00 -4.33 -2.74
CA SER A 31 2.87 -4.52 -3.65
C SER A 31 2.96 -3.63 -4.88
N LEU A 32 3.31 -2.36 -4.69
CA LEU A 32 3.48 -1.41 -5.81
C LEU A 32 4.61 -1.83 -6.74
N ARG A 33 5.73 -2.28 -6.18
CA ARG A 33 6.86 -2.76 -6.95
C ARG A 33 6.49 -3.99 -7.76
N ALA A 34 5.82 -4.96 -7.14
CA ALA A 34 5.39 -6.19 -7.81
C ALA A 34 4.45 -5.88 -8.97
N LEU A 35 3.52 -4.95 -8.79
CA LEU A 35 2.60 -4.53 -9.86
C LEU A 35 3.37 -3.84 -11.00
N ARG A 36 4.29 -2.96 -10.69
CA ARG A 36 5.11 -2.27 -11.71
C ARG A 36 5.95 -3.27 -12.50
N GLU A 37 6.50 -4.27 -11.83
CA GLU A 37 7.26 -5.34 -12.50
C GLU A 37 6.37 -6.16 -13.43
N ALA A 38 5.17 -6.52 -12.99
CA ALA A 38 4.22 -7.24 -13.83
C ALA A 38 3.81 -6.43 -15.06
N LEU A 39 3.59 -5.12 -14.89
CA LEU A 39 3.28 -4.22 -15.99
C LEU A 39 4.46 -4.10 -16.96
N ALA A 40 5.69 -4.04 -16.45
CA ALA A 40 6.89 -3.95 -17.27
C ALA A 40 7.14 -5.24 -18.08
N LYS A 41 6.81 -6.40 -17.53
CA LYS A 41 6.89 -7.68 -18.23
C LYS A 41 5.82 -7.84 -19.29
N GLY A 42 4.77 -7.04 -19.24
CA GLY A 42 3.70 -7.07 -20.22
C GLY A 42 2.73 -8.25 -20.06
N ASP A 43 2.73 -8.93 -18.93
CA ASP A 43 1.78 -9.99 -18.64
C ASP A 43 0.51 -9.41 -18.05
N VAL A 44 -0.52 -9.25 -18.89
CA VAL A 44 -1.80 -8.65 -18.52
C VAL A 44 -2.48 -9.41 -17.38
N LYS A 45 -2.49 -10.74 -17.46
CA LYS A 45 -3.16 -11.58 -16.46
C LYS A 45 -2.49 -11.45 -15.09
N ALA A 46 -1.18 -11.56 -15.04
CA ALA A 46 -0.42 -11.39 -13.81
C ALA A 46 -0.57 -9.97 -13.25
N ALA A 47 -0.58 -8.97 -14.12
CA ALA A 47 -0.77 -7.58 -13.73
C ALA A 47 -2.16 -7.35 -13.14
N GLN A 48 -3.20 -7.96 -13.70
CA GLN A 48 -4.57 -7.86 -13.17
C GLN A 48 -4.68 -8.48 -11.78
N GLU A 49 -4.11 -9.64 -11.57
CA GLU A 49 -4.10 -10.31 -10.27
C GLU A 49 -3.34 -9.47 -9.24
N GLN A 50 -2.16 -8.98 -9.61
CA GLN A 50 -1.36 -8.14 -8.72
C GLN A 50 -2.04 -6.81 -8.43
N TYR A 51 -2.76 -6.25 -9.40
CA TYR A 51 -3.54 -5.02 -9.21
C TYR A 51 -4.59 -5.19 -8.12
N ARG A 52 -5.31 -6.30 -8.12
CA ARG A 52 -6.31 -6.60 -7.09
C ARG A 52 -5.68 -6.66 -5.70
N GLU A 53 -4.56 -7.33 -5.57
CA GLU A 53 -3.83 -7.41 -4.30
C GLU A 53 -3.33 -6.03 -3.87
N THR A 54 -2.80 -5.25 -4.79
CA THR A 54 -2.31 -3.90 -4.51
C THR A 54 -3.43 -2.98 -4.05
N VAL A 55 -4.59 -3.01 -4.70
CA VAL A 55 -5.76 -2.22 -4.30
C VAL A 55 -6.20 -2.60 -2.89
N SER A 56 -6.27 -3.90 -2.57
CA SER A 56 -6.61 -4.37 -1.24
C SER A 56 -5.61 -3.84 -0.19
N THR A 57 -4.33 -3.90 -0.49
CA THR A 57 -3.27 -3.40 0.39
C THR A 57 -3.40 -1.89 0.61
N LEU A 58 -3.67 -1.13 -0.45
CA LEU A 58 -3.86 0.33 -0.37
C LEU A 58 -5.08 0.68 0.49
N ASP A 59 -6.20 -0.01 0.29
CA ASP A 59 -7.42 0.22 1.05
C ASP A 59 -7.22 -0.07 2.54
N LYS A 60 -6.56 -1.17 2.87
CA LYS A 60 -6.22 -1.51 4.25
C LYS A 60 -5.32 -0.47 4.88
N SER A 61 -4.37 0.07 4.12
CA SER A 61 -3.46 1.11 4.58
C SER A 61 -4.19 2.42 4.88
N VAL A 62 -5.20 2.76 4.10
CA VAL A 62 -6.06 3.92 4.36
C VAL A 62 -6.83 3.72 5.66
N GLN A 63 -7.44 2.56 5.86
CA GLN A 63 -8.19 2.24 7.08
C GLN A 63 -7.31 2.31 8.32
N LYS A 64 -6.05 1.91 8.21
CA LYS A 64 -5.08 1.96 9.32
C LYS A 64 -4.46 3.34 9.52
N GLY A 65 -4.79 4.31 8.67
CA GLY A 65 -4.26 5.67 8.76
C GLY A 65 -2.81 5.82 8.32
N ILE A 66 -2.27 4.86 7.58
CA ILE A 66 -0.90 4.89 7.06
C ILE A 66 -0.80 5.74 5.80
N LEU A 67 -1.82 5.66 4.95
CA LEU A 67 -1.94 6.44 3.73
C LEU A 67 -3.18 7.31 3.77
N HIS A 68 -3.07 8.51 3.20
CA HIS A 68 -4.22 9.38 3.00
C HIS A 68 -5.07 8.87 1.82
N ASP A 69 -6.39 9.05 1.89
CA ASP A 69 -7.33 8.67 0.84
C ASP A 69 -6.92 9.19 -0.53
N ASN A 70 -6.49 10.44 -0.62
CA ASN A 70 -6.11 11.08 -1.88
C ASN A 70 -4.89 10.38 -2.50
N THR A 71 -3.93 9.98 -1.68
CA THR A 71 -2.74 9.27 -2.14
C THR A 71 -3.12 7.90 -2.69
N ALA A 72 -3.95 7.15 -1.96
CA ALA A 72 -4.41 5.83 -2.39
C ALA A 72 -5.22 5.93 -3.69
N SER A 73 -6.13 6.90 -3.80
CA SER A 73 -6.92 7.13 -5.01
C SER A 73 -6.04 7.45 -6.22
N ARG A 74 -5.01 8.25 -6.01
CA ARG A 74 -4.05 8.61 -7.07
C ARG A 74 -3.31 7.38 -7.58
N TYR A 75 -2.82 6.53 -6.67
CA TYR A 75 -2.15 5.28 -7.05
C TYR A 75 -3.10 4.36 -7.81
N LYS A 76 -4.30 4.17 -7.32
CA LYS A 76 -5.30 3.32 -7.99
C LYS A 76 -5.59 3.81 -9.40
N SER A 77 -5.85 5.10 -9.58
CA SER A 77 -6.13 5.71 -10.88
C SER A 77 -4.99 5.51 -11.86
N ARG A 78 -3.77 5.84 -11.46
CA ARG A 78 -2.59 5.75 -12.32
C ARG A 78 -2.29 4.31 -12.73
N LEU A 79 -2.36 3.40 -11.77
CA LEU A 79 -2.08 1.99 -12.04
C LEU A 79 -3.17 1.35 -12.88
N SER A 80 -4.43 1.71 -12.65
CA SER A 80 -5.55 1.26 -13.47
C SER A 80 -5.41 1.73 -14.92
N ALA A 81 -5.01 2.97 -15.13
CA ALA A 81 -4.78 3.52 -16.47
C ALA A 81 -3.67 2.77 -17.19
N ARG A 82 -2.57 2.48 -16.50
CA ARG A 82 -1.45 1.71 -17.07
C ARG A 82 -1.86 0.29 -17.43
N LEU A 83 -2.63 -0.36 -16.57
CA LEU A 83 -3.14 -1.71 -16.81
C LEU A 83 -4.08 -1.74 -18.02
N LYS A 84 -4.97 -0.76 -18.13
CA LYS A 84 -5.85 -0.60 -19.27
C LYS A 84 -5.07 -0.41 -20.58
N ALA A 85 -4.07 0.45 -20.54
CA ALA A 85 -3.22 0.72 -21.70
C ALA A 85 -2.51 -0.55 -22.15
N LEU A 86 -1.98 -1.33 -21.20
CA LEU A 86 -1.32 -2.59 -21.49
C LEU A 86 -2.27 -3.62 -22.10
N ALA A 87 -3.47 -3.77 -21.52
CA ALA A 87 -4.49 -4.69 -22.00
C ALA A 87 -4.94 -4.31 -23.41
N THR A 88 -5.12 -3.03 -23.70
CA THR A 88 -5.50 -2.53 -25.02
C THR A 88 -4.39 -2.77 -26.05
N ALA A 89 -3.15 -2.54 -25.66
CA ALA A 89 -1.99 -2.75 -26.56
C ALA A 89 -1.81 -4.22 -26.92
N LYS A 90 -2.21 -5.14 -26.03
CA LYS A 90 -2.10 -6.58 -26.26
C LYS A 90 -3.32 -7.21 -26.91
N ALA A 91 -4.42 -6.49 -26.96
CA ALA A 91 -5.63 -6.93 -27.65
C ALA A 91 -5.48 -6.62 -29.14
#